data_762ef2070d172cca6b2df514c9ba993e
#
_entry.id   762ef2070d172cca6b2df514c9ba993e
#
_cell.length_a   1.000
_cell.length_b   1.000
_cell.length_c   1.000
_cell.angle_alpha   90.00
_cell.angle_beta   90.00
_cell.angle_gamma   90.00
#
_symmetry.space_group_name_H-M   'P 1'
#
loop_
_entity.id
_entity.type
_entity.pdbx_description
1 polymer ?
#
loop_
_entity_poly.entity_id
_entity_poly.type
_entity_poly.pdbx_seq_one_letter_code
_entity_poly.pdbx_strand_id
1 'polypeptide(L)'
;MSELPIIKRAMLHRNSIAFKNESSEQTYQHLLDRSEQLAAQLLENESDLNSSTVAMLIPADSDFVSVQWAIWRAGGIMLPLCLSATQPEWEYSLSDSNTSIVITTQELKHEISDLCNKLNVRLLVIESHHKKKEIVLPAIKSTRPAMILYTSGTTNKPKGVLTTHANIEAQIESLVEAWKWKASDRIPLFLPLHHIHGIINVICCAMWSGALVEPFARFDINAITNRVRQDAYTVFMAVPTIYVKLIQMLESTEKDRRDPIIAGFKNMRLMVSGSAALPATVHDTWFNLTGQKLLERYGMTEIGMALSNPYDGERRPGSVGKPLPGVNIRLKSDSGKFIEVENEPGEIQISGPGVFKEYWNRPQITSESFDEEIWFRTGDMAVIEHGYYRIMGRLSTDIIKSGGYKLSALEIESTLLHHPHISECAVVGIEDETWGEAVAVAVILREGTTLRLEEFREWSRARLSVYKIPKHLVTVAALPKNAMGKVVKKEVSSLFKQSK
;
A
#
# COMPACT_ATOMS: atom_id res chain seq x y z
N MET A 1 3.01 -30.29 16.81
CA MET A 1 3.77 -29.03 16.55
C MET A 1 2.80 -27.91 16.27
N SER A 2 3.03 -26.69 16.77
CA SER A 2 2.07 -25.59 16.54
C SER A 2 2.36 -24.96 15.18
N GLU A 3 1.54 -25.29 14.18
CA GLU A 3 1.52 -24.59 12.88
C GLU A 3 1.16 -23.11 13.06
N LEU A 4 1.65 -22.26 12.16
CA LEU A 4 1.29 -20.85 12.11
C LEU A 4 -0.22 -20.66 11.94
N PRO A 5 -0.85 -19.66 12.56
CA PRO A 5 -2.29 -19.45 12.49
C PRO A 5 -2.85 -19.36 11.06
N ILE A 6 -2.16 -18.67 10.13
CA ILE A 6 -2.59 -18.59 8.73
C ILE A 6 -2.63 -19.98 8.05
N ILE A 7 -1.67 -20.86 8.38
CA ILE A 7 -1.64 -22.23 7.85
C ILE A 7 -2.80 -23.05 8.45
N LYS A 8 -3.06 -22.92 9.76
CA LYS A 8 -4.22 -23.56 10.39
C LYS A 8 -5.54 -23.11 9.76
N ARG A 9 -5.68 -21.81 9.47
CA ARG A 9 -6.86 -21.27 8.79
C ARG A 9 -7.01 -21.85 7.38
N ALA A 10 -5.94 -21.91 6.60
CA ALA A 10 -5.94 -22.50 5.27
C ALA A 10 -6.37 -23.99 5.29
N MET A 11 -5.95 -24.76 6.31
CA MET A 11 -6.36 -26.15 6.48
C MET A 11 -7.88 -26.33 6.64
N LEU A 12 -8.59 -25.34 7.18
CA LEU A 12 -10.07 -25.38 7.28
C LEU A 12 -10.76 -25.30 5.92
N HIS A 13 -10.07 -24.78 4.92
CA HIS A 13 -10.57 -24.53 3.56
C HIS A 13 -9.92 -25.42 2.50
N ARG A 14 -9.23 -26.50 2.88
CA ARG A 14 -8.38 -27.32 2.01
C ARG A 14 -9.01 -27.70 0.67
N ASN A 15 -10.29 -27.98 0.65
CA ASN A 15 -11.03 -28.41 -0.56
C ASN A 15 -11.57 -27.24 -1.41
N SER A 16 -11.44 -26.00 -0.92
CA SER A 16 -11.87 -24.82 -1.65
C SER A 16 -10.81 -24.37 -2.67
N ILE A 17 -11.26 -23.71 -3.74
CA ILE A 17 -10.35 -23.09 -4.70
C ILE A 17 -9.78 -21.81 -4.06
N ALA A 18 -8.45 -21.72 -3.99
CA ALA A 18 -7.72 -20.56 -3.49
C ALA A 18 -7.36 -19.58 -4.60
N PHE A 19 -6.88 -20.12 -5.72
CA PHE A 19 -6.53 -19.35 -6.91
C PHE A 19 -7.23 -19.88 -8.14
N LYS A 20 -7.68 -18.97 -9.00
CA LYS A 20 -8.30 -19.30 -10.29
C LYS A 20 -7.94 -18.26 -11.33
N ASN A 21 -7.48 -18.71 -12.48
CA ASN A 21 -7.37 -17.90 -13.70
C ASN A 21 -8.08 -18.63 -14.86
N GLU A 22 -7.95 -18.14 -16.09
CA GLU A 22 -8.60 -18.73 -17.26
C GLU A 22 -8.14 -20.17 -17.58
N SER A 23 -6.91 -20.54 -17.19
CA SER A 23 -6.26 -21.80 -17.57
C SER A 23 -6.11 -22.79 -16.42
N SER A 24 -6.25 -22.37 -15.18
CA SER A 24 -5.96 -23.21 -14.00
C SER A 24 -6.77 -22.85 -12.77
N GLU A 25 -7.00 -23.86 -11.92
CA GLU A 25 -7.55 -23.70 -10.59
C GLU A 25 -6.61 -24.40 -9.59
N GLN A 26 -6.30 -23.70 -8.48
CA GLN A 26 -5.46 -24.22 -7.41
C GLN A 26 -6.26 -24.22 -6.11
N THR A 27 -6.30 -25.36 -5.42
CA THR A 27 -6.97 -25.47 -4.12
C THR A 27 -6.07 -25.03 -2.98
N TYR A 28 -6.66 -24.75 -1.82
CA TYR A 28 -5.90 -24.53 -0.58
C TYR A 28 -5.02 -25.74 -0.23
N GLN A 29 -5.48 -26.98 -0.49
CA GLN A 29 -4.67 -28.17 -0.30
C GLN A 29 -3.41 -28.15 -1.15
N HIS A 30 -3.54 -27.74 -2.43
CA HIS A 30 -2.38 -27.60 -3.32
C HIS A 30 -1.34 -26.61 -2.75
N LEU A 31 -1.77 -25.45 -2.24
CA LEU A 31 -0.87 -24.46 -1.63
C LEU A 31 -0.17 -25.03 -0.38
N LEU A 32 -0.90 -25.76 0.47
CA LEU A 32 -0.36 -26.40 1.67
C LEU A 32 0.71 -27.44 1.31
N ASP A 33 0.42 -28.35 0.39
CA ASP A 33 1.34 -29.39 -0.05
C ASP A 33 2.57 -28.77 -0.75
N ARG A 34 2.35 -27.78 -1.60
CA ARG A 34 3.42 -27.10 -2.32
C ARG A 34 4.35 -26.34 -1.35
N SER A 35 3.78 -25.64 -0.37
CA SER A 35 4.57 -24.94 0.65
C SER A 35 5.39 -25.89 1.53
N GLU A 36 4.89 -27.07 1.83
CA GLU A 36 5.62 -28.09 2.59
C GLU A 36 6.82 -28.64 1.79
N GLN A 37 6.61 -28.93 0.50
CA GLN A 37 7.67 -29.38 -0.41
C GLN A 37 8.78 -28.33 -0.57
N LEU A 38 8.39 -27.06 -0.77
CA LEU A 38 9.34 -25.96 -0.91
C LEU A 38 10.08 -25.67 0.40
N ALA A 39 9.42 -25.79 1.55
CA ALA A 39 10.07 -25.67 2.86
C ALA A 39 11.15 -26.75 3.06
N ALA A 40 10.86 -27.99 2.63
CA ALA A 40 11.84 -29.08 2.66
C ALA A 40 13.06 -28.79 1.77
N GLN A 41 12.87 -28.16 0.62
CA GLN A 41 13.98 -27.75 -0.27
C GLN A 41 14.79 -26.60 0.32
N LEU A 42 14.13 -25.61 0.93
CA LEU A 42 14.80 -24.51 1.61
C LEU A 42 15.70 -25.00 2.74
N LEU A 43 15.21 -25.95 3.53
CA LEU A 43 15.94 -26.53 4.65
C LEU A 43 17.07 -27.47 4.23
N GLU A 44 16.94 -28.17 3.10
CA GLU A 44 17.90 -29.23 2.67
C GLU A 44 18.19 -30.25 3.77
N ASN A 45 19.22 -30.00 4.59
CA ASN A 45 19.65 -30.82 5.71
C ASN A 45 19.54 -30.06 7.06
N GLU A 46 19.15 -28.79 7.02
CA GLU A 46 18.94 -27.98 8.22
C GLU A 46 17.59 -28.31 8.86
N SER A 47 17.50 -28.17 10.16
CA SER A 47 16.24 -28.36 10.89
C SER A 47 15.41 -27.05 10.98
N ASP A 48 16.01 -25.89 10.78
CA ASP A 48 15.42 -24.56 10.89
C ASP A 48 16.32 -23.54 10.18
N LEU A 49 15.75 -22.62 9.39
CA LEU A 49 16.50 -21.50 8.77
C LEU A 49 16.94 -20.44 9.80
N ASN A 50 16.52 -20.55 11.05
CA ASN A 50 16.96 -19.69 12.16
C ASN A 50 16.81 -18.19 11.87
N SER A 51 15.71 -17.79 11.21
CA SER A 51 15.43 -16.40 10.79
C SER A 51 16.43 -15.87 9.74
N SER A 52 17.04 -16.74 8.95
CA SER A 52 17.77 -16.32 7.76
C SER A 52 16.83 -15.64 6.76
N THR A 53 17.30 -14.57 6.09
CA THR A 53 16.52 -13.87 5.07
C THR A 53 16.53 -14.67 3.77
N VAL A 54 15.32 -14.94 3.27
CA VAL A 54 15.06 -15.57 1.98
C VAL A 54 14.35 -14.57 1.08
N ALA A 55 15.03 -14.11 0.05
CA ALA A 55 14.42 -13.24 -0.95
C ALA A 55 13.62 -14.07 -1.95
N MET A 56 12.52 -13.51 -2.44
CA MET A 56 11.68 -14.15 -3.44
C MET A 56 11.40 -13.22 -4.61
N LEU A 57 11.75 -13.68 -5.82
CA LEU A 57 11.44 -13.02 -7.09
C LEU A 57 10.40 -13.89 -7.83
N ILE A 58 9.13 -13.75 -7.41
CA ILE A 58 8.00 -14.61 -7.81
C ILE A 58 6.86 -13.74 -8.33
N PRO A 59 6.23 -14.09 -9.48
CA PRO A 59 5.04 -13.42 -9.98
C PRO A 59 3.86 -13.48 -9.02
N ALA A 60 2.85 -12.65 -9.29
CA ALA A 60 1.61 -12.62 -8.50
C ALA A 60 0.67 -13.77 -8.91
N ASP A 61 0.95 -14.96 -8.40
CA ASP A 61 0.16 -16.19 -8.63
C ASP A 61 0.12 -17.07 -7.37
N SER A 62 -0.31 -18.34 -7.53
CA SER A 62 -0.37 -19.32 -6.43
C SER A 62 1.00 -19.70 -5.87
N ASP A 63 2.04 -19.66 -6.71
CA ASP A 63 3.41 -19.94 -6.25
C ASP A 63 3.93 -18.88 -5.29
N PHE A 64 3.48 -17.61 -5.42
CA PHE A 64 3.82 -16.58 -4.44
C PHE A 64 3.42 -16.99 -3.03
N VAL A 65 2.18 -17.45 -2.84
CA VAL A 65 1.68 -17.90 -1.53
C VAL A 65 2.40 -19.16 -1.07
N SER A 66 2.62 -20.12 -1.97
CA SER A 66 3.32 -21.36 -1.66
C SER A 66 4.76 -21.09 -1.19
N VAL A 67 5.47 -20.16 -1.82
CA VAL A 67 6.82 -19.73 -1.43
C VAL A 67 6.80 -18.94 -0.13
N GLN A 68 5.88 -18.00 0.04
CA GLN A 68 5.71 -17.25 1.29
C GLN A 68 5.52 -18.20 2.47
N TRP A 69 4.61 -19.16 2.35
CA TRP A 69 4.36 -20.14 3.41
C TRP A 69 5.55 -21.09 3.62
N ALA A 70 6.24 -21.48 2.56
CA ALA A 70 7.43 -22.30 2.64
C ALA A 70 8.54 -21.64 3.46
N ILE A 71 8.82 -20.37 3.18
CA ILE A 71 9.81 -19.58 3.91
C ILE A 71 9.44 -19.50 5.39
N TRP A 72 8.18 -19.18 5.69
CA TRP A 72 7.71 -19.07 7.07
C TRP A 72 7.72 -20.40 7.80
N ARG A 73 7.27 -21.49 7.16
CA ARG A 73 7.28 -22.84 7.75
C ARG A 73 8.70 -23.40 7.95
N ALA A 74 9.65 -22.98 7.12
CA ALA A 74 11.06 -23.32 7.28
C ALA A 74 11.78 -22.44 8.33
N GLY A 75 11.10 -21.41 8.90
CA GLY A 75 11.67 -20.52 9.91
C GLY A 75 12.50 -19.37 9.34
N GLY A 76 12.35 -19.04 8.07
CA GLY A 76 13.00 -17.93 7.39
C GLY A 76 12.23 -16.61 7.47
N ILE A 77 12.90 -15.51 7.10
CA ILE A 77 12.32 -14.17 6.93
C ILE A 77 12.09 -13.95 5.43
N MET A 78 10.86 -13.68 5.03
CA MET A 78 10.50 -13.39 3.65
C MET A 78 10.94 -11.98 3.24
N LEU A 79 11.62 -11.87 2.10
CA LEU A 79 11.96 -10.61 1.43
C LEU A 79 11.41 -10.64 0.00
N PRO A 80 10.21 -10.09 -0.27
CA PRO A 80 9.68 -10.05 -1.63
C PRO A 80 10.37 -8.94 -2.43
N LEU A 81 10.92 -9.31 -3.58
CA LEU A 81 11.55 -8.39 -4.51
C LEU A 81 10.54 -7.83 -5.50
N CYS A 82 10.70 -6.55 -5.85
CA CYS A 82 9.92 -5.92 -6.91
C CYS A 82 10.36 -6.48 -8.27
N LEU A 83 9.43 -7.07 -9.03
CA LEU A 83 9.72 -7.65 -10.35
C LEU A 83 10.22 -6.62 -11.37
N SER A 84 9.82 -5.37 -11.23
CA SER A 84 10.21 -4.26 -12.12
C SER A 84 11.38 -3.42 -11.59
N ALA A 85 12.00 -3.83 -10.47
CA ALA A 85 13.16 -3.13 -9.94
C ALA A 85 14.40 -3.39 -10.80
N THR A 86 15.34 -2.46 -10.74
CA THR A 86 16.64 -2.59 -11.42
C THR A 86 17.59 -3.51 -10.65
N GLN A 87 18.60 -4.04 -11.32
CA GLN A 87 19.61 -4.87 -10.66
C GLN A 87 20.32 -4.15 -9.47
N PRO A 88 20.69 -2.86 -9.52
CA PRO A 88 21.23 -2.16 -8.36
C PRO A 88 20.27 -2.11 -7.17
N GLU A 89 18.95 -2.00 -7.39
CA GLU A 89 17.95 -2.02 -6.32
C GLU A 89 17.82 -3.41 -5.70
N TRP A 90 17.88 -4.47 -6.50
CA TRP A 90 17.96 -5.85 -5.99
C TRP A 90 19.25 -6.07 -5.21
N GLU A 91 20.41 -5.66 -5.77
CA GLU A 91 21.71 -5.78 -5.10
C GLU A 91 21.70 -5.09 -3.72
N TYR A 92 21.14 -3.88 -3.67
CA TYR A 92 20.98 -3.17 -2.40
C TYR A 92 20.12 -3.97 -1.40
N SER A 93 18.95 -4.43 -1.83
CA SER A 93 18.01 -5.14 -0.96
C SER A 93 18.57 -6.46 -0.44
N LEU A 94 19.25 -7.24 -1.31
CA LEU A 94 19.88 -8.51 -0.96
C LEU A 94 21.05 -8.32 0.01
N SER A 95 21.90 -7.32 -0.25
CA SER A 95 23.09 -7.04 0.58
C SER A 95 22.70 -6.45 1.95
N ASP A 96 21.81 -5.46 1.98
CA ASP A 96 21.40 -4.80 3.22
C ASP A 96 20.61 -5.74 4.15
N SER A 97 19.85 -6.68 3.58
CA SER A 97 19.09 -7.69 4.34
C SER A 97 19.89 -8.91 4.77
N ASN A 98 21.15 -9.03 4.37
CA ASN A 98 21.97 -10.22 4.54
C ASN A 98 21.27 -11.49 4.00
N THR A 99 20.69 -11.39 2.82
CA THR A 99 19.97 -12.50 2.17
C THR A 99 20.89 -13.72 1.98
N SER A 100 20.45 -14.89 2.41
CA SER A 100 21.17 -16.15 2.26
C SER A 100 20.70 -16.97 1.06
N ILE A 101 19.42 -16.86 0.71
CA ILE A 101 18.78 -17.63 -0.36
C ILE A 101 17.92 -16.68 -1.20
N VAL A 102 17.98 -16.82 -2.53
CA VAL A 102 16.99 -16.26 -3.45
C VAL A 102 16.17 -17.41 -4.02
N ILE A 103 14.85 -17.28 -3.98
CA ILE A 103 13.93 -18.22 -4.62
C ILE A 103 13.25 -17.54 -5.80
N THR A 104 13.20 -18.21 -6.96
CA THR A 104 12.64 -17.65 -8.20
C THR A 104 12.02 -18.74 -9.07
N THR A 105 11.34 -18.34 -10.15
CA THR A 105 10.83 -19.24 -11.18
C THR A 105 11.86 -19.51 -12.26
N GLN A 106 11.62 -20.52 -13.10
CA GLN A 106 12.50 -20.84 -14.22
C GLN A 106 12.57 -19.68 -15.25
N GLU A 107 11.46 -18.97 -15.44
CA GLU A 107 11.34 -17.82 -16.35
C GLU A 107 12.20 -16.63 -15.89
N LEU A 108 12.24 -16.38 -14.58
CA LEU A 108 12.94 -15.23 -14.00
C LEU A 108 14.38 -15.54 -13.56
N LYS A 109 14.81 -16.80 -13.67
CA LYS A 109 16.14 -17.25 -13.26
C LYS A 109 17.26 -16.40 -13.88
N HIS A 110 17.16 -16.12 -15.18
CA HIS A 110 18.19 -15.38 -15.92
C HIS A 110 18.35 -13.93 -15.44
N GLU A 111 17.31 -13.33 -14.87
CA GLU A 111 17.33 -11.96 -14.37
C GLU A 111 18.19 -11.79 -13.09
N ILE A 112 18.28 -12.85 -12.26
CA ILE A 112 18.84 -12.75 -10.91
C ILE A 112 20.09 -13.63 -10.70
N SER A 113 20.36 -14.63 -11.59
CA SER A 113 21.43 -15.62 -11.39
C SER A 113 22.82 -15.01 -11.26
N ASP A 114 23.17 -14.04 -12.12
CA ASP A 114 24.49 -13.40 -12.08
C ASP A 114 24.68 -12.58 -10.79
N LEU A 115 23.62 -11.95 -10.31
CA LEU A 115 23.65 -11.22 -9.05
C LEU A 115 23.79 -12.16 -7.85
N CYS A 116 23.10 -13.29 -7.85
CA CYS A 116 23.26 -14.33 -6.83
C CYS A 116 24.70 -14.86 -6.79
N ASN A 117 25.31 -15.14 -7.95
CA ASN A 117 26.69 -15.56 -8.05
C ASN A 117 27.65 -14.49 -7.51
N LYS A 118 27.47 -13.22 -7.90
CA LYS A 118 28.25 -12.07 -7.43
C LYS A 118 28.23 -11.92 -5.91
N LEU A 119 27.05 -12.10 -5.30
CA LEU A 119 26.84 -11.93 -3.87
C LEU A 119 27.06 -13.22 -3.06
N ASN A 120 27.40 -14.34 -3.72
CA ASN A 120 27.52 -15.67 -3.11
C ASN A 120 26.24 -16.08 -2.35
N VAL A 121 25.07 -15.80 -2.94
CA VAL A 121 23.75 -16.14 -2.42
C VAL A 121 23.24 -17.40 -3.10
N ARG A 122 22.73 -18.36 -2.35
CA ARG A 122 22.15 -19.58 -2.89
C ARG A 122 20.90 -19.25 -3.73
N LEU A 123 20.87 -19.73 -4.99
CA LEU A 123 19.70 -19.58 -5.86
C LEU A 123 18.90 -20.89 -5.88
N LEU A 124 17.62 -20.82 -5.49
CA LEU A 124 16.66 -21.91 -5.59
C LEU A 124 15.63 -21.58 -6.69
N VAL A 125 15.54 -22.44 -7.70
CA VAL A 125 14.56 -22.31 -8.77
C VAL A 125 13.40 -23.27 -8.48
N ILE A 126 12.17 -22.75 -8.42
CA ILE A 126 11.00 -23.59 -8.22
C ILE A 126 10.71 -24.40 -9.50
N GLU A 127 10.54 -25.71 -9.34
CA GLU A 127 10.20 -26.61 -10.42
C GLU A 127 8.76 -27.12 -10.29
N SER A 128 8.16 -27.52 -11.40
CA SER A 128 6.77 -27.97 -11.44
C SER A 128 6.53 -29.26 -10.64
N HIS A 129 7.53 -30.13 -10.53
CA HIS A 129 7.42 -31.43 -9.87
C HIS A 129 8.67 -31.77 -9.06
N HIS A 130 8.50 -31.98 -7.76
CA HIS A 130 9.53 -32.53 -6.90
C HIS A 130 9.05 -33.79 -6.19
N LYS A 131 9.99 -34.71 -5.94
CA LYS A 131 9.72 -35.87 -5.07
C LYS A 131 9.45 -35.38 -3.66
N LYS A 132 8.36 -35.85 -3.06
CA LYS A 132 8.02 -35.56 -1.66
C LYS A 132 9.12 -36.10 -0.77
N LYS A 133 9.85 -35.23 -0.07
CA LYS A 133 10.76 -35.59 0.99
C LYS A 133 10.01 -35.42 2.31
N GLU A 134 9.83 -36.48 3.08
CA GLU A 134 9.29 -36.35 4.41
C GLU A 134 10.30 -35.60 5.29
N ILE A 135 9.88 -34.48 5.86
CA ILE A 135 10.67 -33.64 6.75
C ILE A 135 9.83 -33.19 7.92
N VAL A 136 10.48 -33.06 9.06
CA VAL A 136 9.87 -32.45 10.24
C VAL A 136 10.17 -30.95 10.18
N LEU A 137 9.12 -30.15 9.96
CA LEU A 137 9.23 -28.70 9.95
C LEU A 137 9.42 -28.13 11.35
N PRO A 138 10.17 -27.02 11.52
CA PRO A 138 10.38 -26.40 12.82
C PRO A 138 9.09 -25.84 13.41
N ALA A 139 9.03 -25.74 14.74
CA ALA A 139 7.96 -25.05 15.45
C ALA A 139 8.24 -23.56 15.47
N ILE A 140 7.40 -22.77 14.78
CA ILE A 140 7.59 -21.33 14.63
C ILE A 140 6.85 -20.59 15.75
N LYS A 141 7.58 -19.80 16.55
CA LYS A 141 6.98 -18.88 17.53
C LYS A 141 6.49 -17.61 16.82
N SER A 142 5.33 -17.09 17.22
CA SER A 142 4.76 -15.88 16.64
C SER A 142 5.64 -14.63 16.80
N THR A 143 6.52 -14.61 17.78
CA THR A 143 7.48 -13.53 18.03
C THR A 143 8.68 -13.53 17.06
N ARG A 144 8.85 -14.59 16.24
CA ARG A 144 9.95 -14.64 15.27
C ARG A 144 9.73 -13.64 14.13
N PRO A 145 10.81 -13.06 13.60
CA PRO A 145 10.79 -12.32 12.35
C PRO A 145 10.14 -13.12 11.22
N ALA A 146 9.30 -12.45 10.43
CA ALA A 146 8.54 -13.10 9.36
C ALA A 146 8.75 -12.45 7.98
N MET A 147 8.88 -11.11 7.94
CA MET A 147 8.95 -10.39 6.66
C MET A 147 9.76 -9.11 6.82
N ILE A 148 10.56 -8.80 5.80
CA ILE A 148 11.18 -7.49 5.59
C ILE A 148 10.58 -6.87 4.33
N LEU A 149 10.06 -5.64 4.45
CA LEU A 149 9.63 -4.84 3.30
C LEU A 149 10.43 -3.56 3.23
N TYR A 150 11.04 -3.28 2.08
CA TYR A 150 11.78 -2.04 1.87
C TYR A 150 10.83 -0.89 1.55
N THR A 151 11.03 0.24 2.25
CA THR A 151 10.29 1.49 2.02
C THR A 151 11.24 2.58 1.58
N SER A 152 10.80 3.40 0.62
CA SER A 152 11.50 4.63 0.24
C SER A 152 11.32 5.64 1.37
N GLY A 153 12.21 5.63 2.36
CA GLY A 153 12.21 6.60 3.45
C GLY A 153 12.55 8.03 2.97
N THR A 154 12.45 9.00 3.88
CA THR A 154 12.89 10.40 3.66
C THR A 154 14.41 10.53 3.47
N THR A 155 15.16 9.47 3.67
CA THR A 155 16.63 9.34 3.45
C THR A 155 16.90 8.76 2.06
N ASN A 156 18.11 9.01 1.54
CA ASN A 156 18.49 8.61 0.16
C ASN A 156 18.49 7.09 -0.12
N LYS A 157 18.37 6.23 0.89
CA LYS A 157 18.34 4.77 0.71
C LYS A 157 17.10 4.16 1.38
N PRO A 158 16.45 3.15 0.74
CA PRO A 158 15.33 2.43 1.34
C PRO A 158 15.70 1.78 2.67
N LYS A 159 14.73 1.67 3.58
CA LYS A 159 14.87 1.00 4.88
C LYS A 159 14.01 -0.26 4.91
N GLY A 160 14.58 -1.36 5.39
CA GLY A 160 13.85 -2.61 5.60
C GLY A 160 13.00 -2.52 6.87
N VAL A 161 11.70 -2.66 6.73
CA VAL A 161 10.75 -2.74 7.86
C VAL A 161 10.58 -4.19 8.24
N LEU A 162 11.00 -4.58 9.45
CA LEU A 162 10.91 -5.94 9.96
C LEU A 162 9.62 -6.15 10.74
N THR A 163 8.79 -7.09 10.28
CA THR A 163 7.59 -7.54 10.99
C THR A 163 7.75 -8.98 11.46
N THR A 164 7.16 -9.28 12.62
CA THR A 164 7.05 -10.63 13.18
C THR A 164 5.78 -11.31 12.68
N HIS A 165 5.68 -12.65 12.87
CA HIS A 165 4.42 -13.37 12.61
C HIS A 165 3.27 -12.80 13.43
N ALA A 166 3.51 -12.40 14.69
CA ALA A 166 2.49 -11.79 15.55
C ALA A 166 2.00 -10.44 15.00
N ASN A 167 2.90 -9.59 14.47
CA ASN A 167 2.48 -8.33 13.86
C ASN A 167 1.60 -8.57 12.62
N ILE A 168 1.99 -9.53 11.77
CA ILE A 168 1.24 -9.89 10.56
C ILE A 168 -0.13 -10.47 10.93
N GLU A 169 -0.18 -11.37 11.90
CA GLU A 169 -1.41 -11.98 12.41
C GLU A 169 -2.39 -10.91 12.92
N ALA A 170 -1.91 -10.00 13.76
CA ALA A 170 -2.72 -8.90 14.29
C ALA A 170 -3.29 -8.00 13.19
N GLN A 171 -2.48 -7.70 12.15
CA GLN A 171 -2.95 -6.93 10.99
C GLN A 171 -4.03 -7.69 10.21
N ILE A 172 -3.86 -9.00 9.98
CA ILE A 172 -4.84 -9.83 9.28
C ILE A 172 -6.16 -9.87 10.06
N GLU A 173 -6.11 -10.18 11.36
CA GLU A 173 -7.30 -10.29 12.21
C GLU A 173 -8.08 -8.98 12.24
N SER A 174 -7.39 -7.86 12.43
CA SER A 174 -7.97 -6.52 12.40
C SER A 174 -8.73 -6.23 11.09
N LEU A 175 -8.13 -6.55 9.95
CA LEU A 175 -8.72 -6.31 8.63
C LEU A 175 -9.84 -7.29 8.30
N VAL A 176 -9.69 -8.56 8.68
CA VAL A 176 -10.72 -9.59 8.47
C VAL A 176 -11.98 -9.24 9.25
N GLU A 177 -11.83 -8.81 10.50
CA GLU A 177 -12.94 -8.33 11.32
C GLU A 177 -13.56 -7.07 10.74
N ALA A 178 -12.77 -6.01 10.53
CA ALA A 178 -13.26 -4.70 10.12
C ALA A 178 -13.93 -4.70 8.74
N TRP A 179 -13.44 -5.49 7.81
CA TRP A 179 -13.96 -5.57 6.44
C TRP A 179 -14.84 -6.79 6.19
N LYS A 180 -15.12 -7.57 7.25
CA LYS A 180 -16.00 -8.73 7.23
C LYS A 180 -15.66 -9.73 6.13
N TRP A 181 -14.39 -10.10 6.01
CA TRP A 181 -13.95 -11.10 5.05
C TRP A 181 -14.60 -12.46 5.31
N LYS A 182 -14.91 -13.18 4.25
CA LYS A 182 -15.57 -14.49 4.29
C LYS A 182 -15.12 -15.41 3.17
N ALA A 183 -15.31 -16.71 3.35
CA ALA A 183 -14.88 -17.74 2.40
C ALA A 183 -15.57 -17.64 1.02
N SER A 184 -16.72 -16.97 0.93
CA SER A 184 -17.40 -16.74 -0.35
C SER A 184 -16.85 -15.54 -1.13
N ASP A 185 -15.85 -14.82 -0.60
CA ASP A 185 -15.26 -13.68 -1.29
C ASP A 185 -14.39 -14.09 -2.47
N ARG A 186 -14.41 -13.23 -3.47
CA ARG A 186 -13.62 -13.34 -4.70
C ARG A 186 -13.01 -11.99 -5.00
N ILE A 187 -11.71 -11.96 -5.20
CA ILE A 187 -10.94 -10.71 -5.38
C ILE A 187 -9.94 -10.83 -6.53
N PRO A 188 -9.84 -9.83 -7.43
CA PRO A 188 -8.74 -9.77 -8.39
C PRO A 188 -7.47 -9.32 -7.69
N LEU A 189 -6.33 -9.94 -8.02
CA LEU A 189 -5.00 -9.57 -7.56
C LEU A 189 -4.19 -9.00 -8.72
N PHE A 190 -3.95 -7.70 -8.71
CA PHE A 190 -3.07 -6.98 -9.63
C PHE A 190 -2.17 -5.97 -8.88
N LEU A 191 -2.32 -5.91 -7.56
CA LEU A 191 -1.49 -5.05 -6.72
C LEU A 191 -0.10 -5.66 -6.54
N PRO A 192 0.96 -4.83 -6.49
CA PRO A 192 2.32 -5.32 -6.33
C PRO A 192 2.53 -6.09 -5.03
N LEU A 193 3.19 -7.25 -5.12
CA LEU A 193 3.46 -8.13 -3.98
C LEU A 193 4.84 -7.87 -3.32
N HIS A 194 5.32 -6.65 -3.38
CA HIS A 194 6.41 -6.10 -2.55
C HIS A 194 5.91 -4.97 -1.64
N HIS A 195 4.58 -4.83 -1.51
CA HIS A 195 3.91 -3.87 -0.63
C HIS A 195 2.82 -4.54 0.19
N ILE A 196 2.61 -4.04 1.42
CA ILE A 196 1.60 -4.58 2.36
C ILE A 196 0.19 -4.59 1.77
N HIS A 197 -0.16 -3.67 0.86
CA HIS A 197 -1.48 -3.64 0.22
C HIS A 197 -1.78 -4.94 -0.53
N GLY A 198 -0.85 -5.42 -1.35
CA GLY A 198 -1.00 -6.70 -2.04
C GLY A 198 -0.85 -7.90 -1.10
N ILE A 199 0.19 -7.88 -0.26
CA ILE A 199 0.55 -9.02 0.59
C ILE A 199 -0.46 -9.22 1.72
N ILE A 200 -0.68 -8.18 2.55
CA ILE A 200 -1.50 -8.32 3.76
C ILE A 200 -2.98 -8.15 3.43
N ASN A 201 -3.35 -7.02 2.79
CA ASN A 201 -4.77 -6.69 2.63
C ASN A 201 -5.46 -7.60 1.63
N VAL A 202 -4.77 -8.07 0.57
CA VAL A 202 -5.35 -8.99 -0.41
C VAL A 202 -4.99 -10.44 -0.07
N ILE A 203 -3.72 -10.83 -0.22
CA ILE A 203 -3.30 -12.23 -0.12
C ILE A 203 -3.57 -12.81 1.28
N CYS A 204 -3.00 -12.21 2.33
CA CYS A 204 -3.10 -12.80 3.66
C CYS A 204 -4.54 -12.79 4.18
N CYS A 205 -5.33 -11.72 3.95
CA CYS A 205 -6.74 -11.68 4.33
C CYS A 205 -7.58 -12.70 3.56
N ALA A 206 -7.35 -12.86 2.25
CA ALA A 206 -8.05 -13.88 1.46
C ALA A 206 -7.71 -15.30 1.94
N MET A 207 -6.43 -15.60 2.10
CA MET A 207 -5.96 -16.93 2.54
C MET A 207 -6.42 -17.27 3.97
N TRP A 208 -6.48 -16.29 4.86
CA TRP A 208 -7.02 -16.45 6.21
C TRP A 208 -8.50 -16.80 6.23
N SER A 209 -9.25 -16.22 5.30
CA SER A 209 -10.72 -16.29 5.26
C SER A 209 -11.27 -17.39 4.38
N GLY A 210 -10.42 -18.09 3.60
CA GLY A 210 -10.87 -19.12 2.64
C GLY A 210 -11.40 -18.56 1.33
N ALA A 211 -11.09 -17.30 1.01
CA ALA A 211 -11.55 -16.60 -0.19
C ALA A 211 -10.78 -17.01 -1.45
N LEU A 212 -11.33 -16.71 -2.62
CA LEU A 212 -10.74 -16.98 -3.93
C LEU A 212 -10.02 -15.73 -4.45
N VAL A 213 -8.80 -15.92 -4.94
CA VAL A 213 -7.99 -14.88 -5.60
C VAL A 213 -7.86 -15.20 -7.10
N GLU A 214 -8.16 -14.21 -7.96
CA GLU A 214 -7.87 -14.28 -9.39
C GLU A 214 -6.66 -13.40 -9.71
N PRO A 215 -5.50 -13.99 -10.07
CA PRO A 215 -4.27 -13.24 -10.29
C PRO A 215 -4.18 -12.66 -11.69
N PHE A 216 -3.64 -11.44 -11.79
CA PHE A 216 -3.28 -10.75 -13.02
C PHE A 216 -1.84 -10.29 -12.91
N ALA A 217 -1.06 -10.47 -13.95
CA ALA A 217 0.35 -10.03 -13.98
C ALA A 217 0.49 -8.51 -13.77
N ARG A 218 -0.51 -7.75 -14.21
CA ARG A 218 -0.64 -6.29 -14.03
C ARG A 218 -2.10 -5.88 -14.12
N PHE A 219 -2.41 -4.65 -13.72
CA PHE A 219 -3.73 -4.09 -13.97
C PHE A 219 -3.98 -3.94 -15.48
N ASP A 220 -4.91 -4.73 -15.98
CA ASP A 220 -5.45 -4.65 -17.34
C ASP A 220 -6.93 -4.28 -17.25
N ILE A 221 -7.25 -3.07 -17.71
CA ILE A 221 -8.61 -2.52 -17.56
C ILE A 221 -9.65 -3.34 -18.31
N ASN A 222 -9.31 -3.86 -19.49
CA ASN A 222 -10.23 -4.66 -20.32
C ASN A 222 -10.48 -6.05 -19.71
N ALA A 223 -9.40 -6.74 -19.30
CA ALA A 223 -9.51 -8.03 -18.65
C ALA A 223 -10.32 -7.93 -17.35
N ILE A 224 -10.02 -6.96 -16.49
CA ILE A 224 -10.73 -6.74 -15.22
C ILE A 224 -12.21 -6.42 -15.46
N THR A 225 -12.53 -5.48 -16.34
CA THR A 225 -13.93 -5.08 -16.57
C THR A 225 -14.76 -6.16 -17.28
N ASN A 226 -14.12 -7.00 -18.12
CA ASN A 226 -14.76 -8.20 -18.65
C ASN A 226 -15.16 -9.19 -17.55
N ARG A 227 -14.33 -9.36 -16.52
CA ARG A 227 -14.65 -10.21 -15.37
C ARG A 227 -15.69 -9.57 -14.45
N VAL A 228 -15.60 -8.23 -14.25
CA VAL A 228 -16.57 -7.46 -13.47
C VAL A 228 -17.99 -7.59 -14.01
N ARG A 229 -18.19 -7.46 -15.32
CA ARG A 229 -19.53 -7.63 -15.95
C ARG A 229 -20.11 -9.04 -15.84
N GLN A 230 -19.29 -10.03 -15.43
CA GLN A 230 -19.69 -11.41 -15.17
C GLN A 230 -19.94 -11.67 -13.68
N ASP A 231 -20.00 -10.63 -12.84
CA ASP A 231 -20.10 -10.74 -11.38
C ASP A 231 -19.01 -11.64 -10.75
N ALA A 232 -17.79 -11.62 -11.34
CA ALA A 232 -16.71 -12.50 -10.89
C ALA A 232 -16.22 -12.15 -9.48
N TYR A 233 -16.38 -10.90 -9.01
CA TYR A 233 -15.78 -10.40 -7.78
C TYR A 233 -16.82 -9.90 -6.78
N THR A 234 -16.51 -10.08 -5.49
CA THR A 234 -17.28 -9.52 -4.37
C THR A 234 -16.51 -8.43 -3.64
N VAL A 235 -15.18 -8.42 -3.79
CA VAL A 235 -14.24 -7.46 -3.19
C VAL A 235 -13.33 -6.91 -4.28
N PHE A 236 -13.04 -5.61 -4.22
CA PHE A 236 -12.10 -4.95 -5.14
C PHE A 236 -11.22 -3.98 -4.36
N MET A 237 -9.91 -4.09 -4.49
CA MET A 237 -8.94 -3.21 -3.83
C MET A 237 -8.00 -2.59 -4.84
N ALA A 238 -7.92 -1.27 -4.82
CA ALA A 238 -7.08 -0.53 -5.76
C ALA A 238 -6.51 0.76 -5.15
N VAL A 239 -5.58 1.37 -5.86
CA VAL A 239 -5.09 2.72 -5.59
C VAL A 239 -5.94 3.76 -6.31
N PRO A 240 -5.97 5.04 -5.88
CA PRO A 240 -6.83 6.07 -6.48
C PRO A 240 -6.68 6.22 -8.00
N THR A 241 -5.46 6.07 -8.52
CA THR A 241 -5.18 6.18 -9.96
C THR A 241 -5.89 5.11 -10.80
N ILE A 242 -6.18 3.95 -10.25
CA ILE A 242 -6.96 2.91 -10.92
C ILE A 242 -8.43 3.31 -11.00
N TYR A 243 -9.00 3.87 -9.94
CA TYR A 243 -10.36 4.40 -9.96
C TYR A 243 -10.52 5.53 -10.98
N VAL A 244 -9.53 6.44 -11.08
CA VAL A 244 -9.51 7.48 -12.12
C VAL A 244 -9.56 6.87 -13.54
N LYS A 245 -8.73 5.85 -13.81
CA LYS A 245 -8.73 5.15 -15.12
C LYS A 245 -10.05 4.44 -15.40
N LEU A 246 -10.65 3.82 -14.39
CA LEU A 246 -11.94 3.17 -14.52
C LEU A 246 -13.06 4.18 -14.78
N ILE A 247 -13.07 5.34 -14.11
CA ILE A 247 -14.02 6.43 -14.36
C ILE A 247 -13.90 6.91 -15.81
N GLN A 248 -12.69 7.25 -16.27
CA GLN A 248 -12.45 7.70 -17.64
C GLN A 248 -12.91 6.69 -18.68
N MET A 249 -12.63 5.41 -18.45
CA MET A 249 -13.08 4.34 -19.34
C MET A 249 -14.61 4.24 -19.34
N LEU A 250 -15.27 4.26 -18.16
CA LEU A 250 -16.73 4.19 -18.08
C LEU A 250 -17.42 5.39 -18.75
N GLU A 251 -16.87 6.62 -18.58
CA GLU A 251 -17.40 7.83 -19.21
C GLU A 251 -17.28 7.81 -20.74
N SER A 252 -16.20 7.21 -21.28
CA SER A 252 -15.97 7.07 -22.71
C SER A 252 -16.63 5.86 -23.36
N THR A 253 -17.22 4.94 -22.58
CA THR A 253 -17.83 3.71 -23.08
C THR A 253 -19.30 3.93 -23.39
N GLU A 254 -19.77 3.40 -24.54
CA GLU A 254 -21.18 3.42 -24.93
C GLU A 254 -22.05 2.72 -23.87
N LYS A 255 -23.28 3.23 -23.69
CA LYS A 255 -24.19 2.81 -22.63
C LYS A 255 -24.40 1.30 -22.54
N ASP A 256 -24.65 0.64 -23.66
CA ASP A 256 -24.96 -0.81 -23.70
C ASP A 256 -23.79 -1.68 -23.23
N ARG A 257 -22.55 -1.22 -23.39
CA ARG A 257 -21.34 -1.89 -22.89
C ARG A 257 -20.99 -1.48 -21.47
N ARG A 258 -21.29 -0.24 -21.11
CA ARG A 258 -20.99 0.35 -19.81
C ARG A 258 -21.89 -0.17 -18.70
N ASP A 259 -23.20 -0.21 -18.93
CA ASP A 259 -24.19 -0.52 -17.91
C ASP A 259 -23.98 -1.90 -17.25
N PRO A 260 -23.61 -2.98 -17.98
CA PRO A 260 -23.25 -4.25 -17.34
C PRO A 260 -22.00 -4.20 -16.46
N ILE A 261 -21.01 -3.37 -16.82
CA ILE A 261 -19.79 -3.16 -16.00
C ILE A 261 -20.16 -2.41 -14.71
N ILE A 262 -20.96 -1.37 -14.83
CA ILE A 262 -21.47 -0.60 -13.67
C ILE A 262 -22.26 -1.53 -12.73
N ALA A 263 -23.14 -2.39 -13.27
CA ALA A 263 -23.89 -3.35 -12.48
C ALA A 263 -22.97 -4.32 -11.72
N GLY A 264 -21.92 -4.84 -12.37
CA GLY A 264 -20.94 -5.69 -11.71
C GLY A 264 -20.19 -5.00 -10.57
N PHE A 265 -19.77 -3.73 -10.73
CA PHE A 265 -19.19 -2.95 -9.62
C PHE A 265 -20.22 -2.69 -8.51
N LYS A 266 -21.45 -2.37 -8.85
CA LYS A 266 -22.53 -2.15 -7.89
C LYS A 266 -22.83 -3.37 -7.03
N ASN A 267 -22.69 -4.57 -7.58
CA ASN A 267 -22.93 -5.83 -6.86
C ASN A 267 -21.81 -6.22 -5.91
N MET A 268 -20.63 -5.59 -6.00
CA MET A 268 -19.54 -5.85 -5.05
C MET A 268 -19.91 -5.37 -3.65
N ARG A 269 -19.65 -6.19 -2.64
CA ARG A 269 -19.93 -5.82 -1.25
C ARG A 269 -18.92 -4.84 -0.66
N LEU A 270 -17.68 -4.81 -1.20
CA LEU A 270 -16.59 -4.00 -0.66
C LEU A 270 -15.67 -3.52 -1.79
N MET A 271 -15.49 -2.22 -1.85
CA MET A 271 -14.50 -1.57 -2.71
C MET A 271 -13.62 -0.66 -1.86
N VAL A 272 -12.29 -0.93 -1.87
CA VAL A 272 -11.31 -0.25 -1.00
C VAL A 272 -10.35 0.59 -1.83
N SER A 273 -10.10 1.82 -1.37
CA SER A 273 -9.05 2.70 -1.91
C SER A 273 -7.99 3.01 -0.85
N GLY A 274 -6.74 3.08 -1.25
CA GLY A 274 -5.67 3.48 -0.34
C GLY A 274 -4.28 3.49 -0.97
N SER A 275 -3.24 3.58 -0.15
CA SER A 275 -1.82 3.79 -0.51
C SER A 275 -1.50 5.19 -1.03
N ALA A 276 -2.50 6.01 -1.32
CA ALA A 276 -2.44 7.44 -1.58
C ALA A 276 -3.76 8.08 -1.16
N ALA A 277 -3.78 9.39 -0.98
CA ALA A 277 -5.01 10.13 -0.69
C ALA A 277 -6.00 9.98 -1.85
N LEU A 278 -7.25 9.68 -1.54
CA LEU A 278 -8.34 9.61 -2.51
C LEU A 278 -8.98 11.01 -2.62
N PRO A 279 -8.89 11.68 -3.78
CA PRO A 279 -9.60 12.94 -3.96
C PRO A 279 -11.11 12.75 -3.76
N ALA A 280 -11.74 13.65 -3.02
CA ALA A 280 -13.19 13.60 -2.78
C ALA A 280 -13.98 13.58 -4.10
N THR A 281 -13.52 14.31 -5.11
CA THR A 281 -14.09 14.31 -6.47
C THR A 281 -14.09 12.91 -7.11
N VAL A 282 -13.02 12.14 -6.96
CA VAL A 282 -12.94 10.77 -7.48
C VAL A 282 -13.94 9.87 -6.75
N HIS A 283 -14.03 10.00 -5.42
CA HIS A 283 -15.01 9.26 -4.61
C HIS A 283 -16.44 9.58 -5.06
N ASP A 284 -16.79 10.85 -5.22
CA ASP A 284 -18.14 11.29 -5.58
C ASP A 284 -18.50 10.91 -7.01
N THR A 285 -17.58 11.08 -7.96
CA THR A 285 -17.78 10.65 -9.35
C THR A 285 -17.98 9.13 -9.43
N TRP A 286 -17.17 8.36 -8.69
CA TRP A 286 -17.35 6.92 -8.62
C TRP A 286 -18.72 6.52 -8.06
N PHE A 287 -19.14 7.17 -6.98
CA PHE A 287 -20.46 6.93 -6.40
C PHE A 287 -21.60 7.29 -7.36
N ASN A 288 -21.52 8.43 -8.04
CA ASN A 288 -22.53 8.86 -9.00
C ASN A 288 -22.63 7.90 -10.21
N LEU A 289 -21.52 7.32 -10.66
CA LEU A 289 -21.50 6.38 -11.76
C LEU A 289 -22.00 4.98 -11.34
N THR A 290 -21.56 4.48 -10.20
CA THR A 290 -21.73 3.04 -9.85
C THR A 290 -22.69 2.80 -8.69
N GLY A 291 -23.03 3.83 -7.90
CA GLY A 291 -23.75 3.69 -6.64
C GLY A 291 -22.91 3.13 -5.49
N GLN A 292 -21.61 2.88 -5.70
CA GLN A 292 -20.70 2.34 -4.69
C GLN A 292 -19.90 3.46 -4.01
N LYS A 293 -19.97 3.52 -2.68
CA LYS A 293 -19.08 4.38 -1.88
C LYS A 293 -17.77 3.65 -1.62
N LEU A 294 -16.66 4.23 -2.06
CA LEU A 294 -15.33 3.67 -1.79
C LEU A 294 -15.03 3.71 -0.28
N LEU A 295 -14.41 2.66 0.22
CA LEU A 295 -13.89 2.61 1.57
C LEU A 295 -12.43 3.06 1.53
N GLU A 296 -12.17 4.30 1.95
CA GLU A 296 -10.82 4.83 2.07
C GLU A 296 -10.21 4.39 3.40
N ARG A 297 -8.92 4.05 3.39
CA ARG A 297 -8.17 3.60 4.56
C ARG A 297 -6.76 4.21 4.57
N TYR A 298 -6.15 4.29 5.76
CA TYR A 298 -4.80 4.75 5.99
C TYR A 298 -3.97 3.69 6.69
N GLY A 299 -2.71 3.61 6.29
CA GLY A 299 -1.69 2.77 6.87
C GLY A 299 -0.37 2.90 6.12
N MET A 300 0.67 2.37 6.71
CA MET A 300 2.02 2.32 6.15
C MET A 300 2.68 1.00 6.55
N THR A 301 3.81 0.68 5.95
CA THR A 301 4.48 -0.61 6.17
C THR A 301 4.78 -0.86 7.65
N GLU A 302 5.12 0.18 8.38
CA GLU A 302 5.52 0.16 9.79
C GLU A 302 4.37 -0.15 10.76
N ILE A 303 3.12 0.17 10.39
CA ILE A 303 1.96 0.05 11.30
C ILE A 303 0.87 -0.88 10.76
N GLY A 304 1.03 -1.40 9.54
CA GLY A 304 -0.08 -2.03 8.84
C GLY A 304 -1.17 -1.03 8.47
N MET A 305 -2.42 -1.46 8.49
CA MET A 305 -3.56 -0.55 8.38
C MET A 305 -3.96 -0.07 9.77
N ALA A 306 -4.06 1.24 9.94
CA ALA A 306 -4.39 1.86 11.22
C ALA A 306 -5.80 2.46 11.26
N LEU A 307 -6.23 3.08 10.18
CA LEU A 307 -7.54 3.74 10.07
C LEU A 307 -8.29 3.23 8.85
N SER A 308 -9.59 3.12 8.96
CA SER A 308 -10.48 2.74 7.87
C SER A 308 -11.85 3.38 8.02
N ASN A 309 -12.44 3.81 6.90
CA ASN A 309 -13.88 4.04 6.90
C ASN A 309 -14.60 2.74 7.27
N PRO A 310 -15.76 2.80 7.94
CA PRO A 310 -16.45 1.61 8.40
C PRO A 310 -17.01 0.79 7.22
N TYR A 311 -17.01 -0.54 7.39
CA TYR A 311 -17.70 -1.43 6.46
C TYR A 311 -19.21 -1.18 6.49
N ASP A 312 -19.78 -1.20 7.69
CA ASP A 312 -21.16 -0.78 7.95
C ASP A 312 -21.16 0.64 8.52
N GLY A 313 -21.88 1.54 7.87
CA GLY A 313 -22.01 2.92 8.31
C GLY A 313 -21.59 3.94 7.25
N GLU A 314 -21.33 5.15 7.70
CA GLU A 314 -21.02 6.27 6.83
C GLU A 314 -19.55 6.19 6.34
N ARG A 315 -19.35 6.23 5.04
CA ARG A 315 -18.03 6.40 4.39
C ARG A 315 -17.94 7.84 3.92
N ARG A 316 -16.99 8.59 4.47
CA ARG A 316 -16.83 10.03 4.23
C ARG A 316 -15.74 10.31 3.25
N PRO A 317 -16.02 10.97 2.11
CA PRO A 317 -15.00 11.42 1.16
C PRO A 317 -13.94 12.29 1.84
N GLY A 318 -12.66 12.05 1.53
CA GLY A 318 -11.54 12.80 2.09
C GLY A 318 -11.19 12.47 3.55
N SER A 319 -11.89 11.50 4.14
CA SER A 319 -11.57 10.96 5.47
C SER A 319 -11.08 9.52 5.37
N VAL A 320 -10.06 9.18 6.16
CA VAL A 320 -9.54 7.82 6.27
C VAL A 320 -10.26 7.00 7.35
N GLY A 321 -11.32 7.56 7.96
CA GLY A 321 -12.21 6.84 8.86
C GLY A 321 -11.79 6.87 10.34
N LYS A 322 -11.90 5.72 10.98
CA LYS A 322 -11.71 5.51 12.43
C LYS A 322 -10.66 4.46 12.70
N PRO A 323 -10.13 4.37 13.92
CA PRO A 323 -9.18 3.32 14.30
C PRO A 323 -9.74 1.92 14.02
N LEU A 324 -8.89 1.07 13.45
CA LEU A 324 -9.18 -0.34 13.22
C LEU A 324 -9.08 -1.14 14.54
N PRO A 325 -9.70 -2.32 14.64
CA PRO A 325 -9.59 -3.18 15.82
C PRO A 325 -8.13 -3.43 16.22
N GLY A 326 -7.82 -3.30 17.50
CA GLY A 326 -6.47 -3.51 18.05
C GLY A 326 -5.47 -2.37 17.79
N VAL A 327 -5.88 -1.28 17.14
CA VAL A 327 -5.06 -0.09 16.90
C VAL A 327 -5.37 0.98 17.94
N ASN A 328 -4.34 1.42 18.66
CA ASN A 328 -4.40 2.62 19.48
C ASN A 328 -3.81 3.80 18.69
N ILE A 329 -4.52 4.91 18.68
CA ILE A 329 -4.13 6.13 17.98
C ILE A 329 -4.24 7.33 18.90
N ARG A 330 -3.30 8.26 18.78
CA ARG A 330 -3.38 9.59 19.39
C ARG A 330 -2.81 10.64 18.44
N LEU A 331 -3.26 11.87 18.62
CA LEU A 331 -2.66 13.03 17.96
C LEU A 331 -1.80 13.81 18.97
N LYS A 332 -0.63 14.24 18.54
CA LYS A 332 0.32 15.00 19.36
C LYS A 332 0.71 16.31 18.69
N SER A 333 0.62 17.42 19.41
CA SER A 333 1.06 18.72 18.93
C SER A 333 2.59 18.85 18.93
N ASP A 334 3.13 19.88 18.26
CA ASP A 334 4.58 20.18 18.30
C ASP A 334 5.06 20.52 19.71
N SER A 335 4.20 21.01 20.59
CA SER A 335 4.52 21.27 22.00
C SER A 335 4.51 20.00 22.87
N GLY A 336 4.23 18.84 22.28
CA GLY A 336 4.17 17.56 22.97
C GLY A 336 2.84 17.27 23.68
N LYS A 337 1.82 18.15 23.58
CA LYS A 337 0.49 17.93 24.16
C LYS A 337 -0.33 16.98 23.32
N PHE A 338 -1.13 16.15 23.98
CA PHE A 338 -2.15 15.35 23.31
C PHE A 338 -3.30 16.22 22.85
N ILE A 339 -3.83 15.92 21.66
CA ILE A 339 -4.94 16.64 21.05
C ILE A 339 -6.18 15.77 21.16
N GLU A 340 -7.15 16.26 21.91
CA GLU A 340 -8.47 15.65 22.10
C GLU A 340 -9.57 16.51 21.48
N VAL A 341 -9.21 17.72 21.02
CA VAL A 341 -10.17 18.70 20.46
C VAL A 341 -10.29 18.47 18.95
N GLU A 342 -11.53 18.49 18.45
CA GLU A 342 -11.79 18.42 17.00
C GLU A 342 -11.18 19.61 16.24
N ASN A 343 -10.78 19.35 15.02
CA ASN A 343 -10.18 20.31 14.08
C ASN A 343 -8.80 20.87 14.50
N GLU A 344 -8.21 20.38 15.58
CA GLU A 344 -6.85 20.72 15.95
C GLU A 344 -5.84 19.75 15.30
N PRO A 345 -4.84 20.24 14.52
CA PRO A 345 -3.90 19.37 13.83
C PRO A 345 -2.82 18.82 14.75
N GLY A 346 -2.58 17.49 14.65
CA GLY A 346 -1.51 16.81 15.37
C GLY A 346 -0.84 15.71 14.57
N GLU A 347 0.38 15.35 14.98
CA GLU A 347 1.07 14.17 14.45
C GLU A 347 0.35 12.91 14.91
N ILE A 348 0.06 12.01 13.98
CA ILE A 348 -0.47 10.69 14.28
C ILE A 348 0.61 9.86 14.95
N GLN A 349 0.30 9.33 16.13
CA GLN A 349 1.10 8.34 16.80
C GLN A 349 0.28 7.06 17.00
N ILE A 350 0.90 5.92 16.72
CA ILE A 350 0.25 4.61 16.70
C ILE A 350 0.94 3.66 17.66
N SER A 351 0.14 2.90 18.43
CA SER A 351 0.59 1.72 19.16
C SER A 351 -0.37 0.56 18.94
N GLY A 352 0.11 -0.65 19.15
CA GLY A 352 -0.68 -1.87 19.02
C GLY A 352 0.10 -3.04 18.45
N PRO A 353 -0.48 -4.24 18.46
CA PRO A 353 0.21 -5.46 18.07
C PRO A 353 0.59 -5.52 16.59
N GLY A 354 -0.06 -4.73 15.72
CA GLY A 354 0.25 -4.64 14.29
C GLY A 354 1.47 -3.78 13.96
N VAL A 355 2.00 -3.00 14.92
CA VAL A 355 3.17 -2.14 14.72
C VAL A 355 4.43 -2.99 14.55
N PHE A 356 5.26 -2.64 13.57
CA PHE A 356 6.49 -3.36 13.23
C PHE A 356 7.45 -3.50 14.42
N LYS A 357 8.39 -4.44 14.28
CA LYS A 357 9.37 -4.68 15.32
C LYS A 357 10.49 -3.63 15.31
N GLU A 358 11.12 -3.42 14.15
CA GLU A 358 12.28 -2.55 14.00
C GLU A 358 12.57 -2.26 12.52
N TYR A 359 13.34 -1.21 12.25
CA TYR A 359 14.03 -1.09 10.97
C TYR A 359 15.26 -1.99 10.96
N TRP A 360 15.35 -2.88 9.97
CA TRP A 360 16.41 -3.87 9.83
C TRP A 360 17.79 -3.23 9.87
N ASN A 361 18.64 -3.70 10.80
CA ASN A 361 20.00 -3.19 11.02
C ASN A 361 20.09 -1.66 11.22
N ARG A 362 19.03 -1.04 11.76
CA ARG A 362 18.97 0.41 12.01
C ARG A 362 18.46 0.73 13.44
N PRO A 363 19.18 0.31 14.51
CA PRO A 363 18.69 0.45 15.88
C PRO A 363 18.45 1.92 16.28
N GLN A 364 19.32 2.85 15.84
CA GLN A 364 19.17 4.26 16.13
C GLN A 364 17.90 4.83 15.47
N ILE A 365 17.69 4.58 14.18
CA ILE A 365 16.48 5.04 13.46
C ILE A 365 15.24 4.44 14.10
N THR A 366 15.30 3.17 14.51
CA THR A 366 14.20 2.50 15.21
C THR A 366 13.87 3.23 16.51
N SER A 367 14.85 3.49 17.37
CA SER A 367 14.62 4.17 18.64
C SER A 367 14.09 5.60 18.46
N GLU A 368 14.58 6.34 17.47
CA GLU A 368 14.13 7.70 17.15
C GLU A 368 12.70 7.73 16.59
N SER A 369 12.21 6.61 16.04
CA SER A 369 10.85 6.51 15.47
C SER A 369 9.76 6.25 16.51
N PHE A 370 10.14 5.96 17.75
CA PHE A 370 9.22 5.79 18.86
C PHE A 370 9.42 6.89 19.90
N ASP A 371 8.39 7.18 20.64
CA ASP A 371 8.52 8.05 21.82
C ASP A 371 8.82 7.22 23.10
N GLU A 372 8.93 7.92 24.24
CA GLU A 372 9.27 7.29 25.53
C GLU A 372 8.22 6.27 26.00
N GLU A 373 6.97 6.38 25.54
CA GLU A 373 5.86 5.47 25.84
C GLU A 373 5.67 4.39 24.77
N ILE A 374 6.64 4.22 23.86
CA ILE A 374 6.66 3.24 22.77
C ILE A 374 5.50 3.44 21.75
N TRP A 375 5.12 4.70 21.49
CA TRP A 375 4.25 5.07 20.39
C TRP A 375 5.08 5.38 19.15
N PHE A 376 4.73 4.72 18.05
CA PHE A 376 5.38 4.98 16.77
C PHE A 376 4.93 6.33 16.20
N ARG A 377 5.90 7.17 15.87
CA ARG A 377 5.71 8.47 15.22
C ARG A 377 5.60 8.27 13.72
N THR A 378 4.41 8.51 13.18
CA THR A 378 4.19 8.27 11.75
C THR A 378 4.81 9.35 10.85
N GLY A 379 5.02 10.55 11.38
CA GLY A 379 5.38 11.73 10.61
C GLY A 379 4.22 12.27 9.76
N ASP A 380 3.01 11.73 9.90
CA ASP A 380 1.81 12.19 9.20
C ASP A 380 0.96 13.03 10.15
N MET A 381 0.46 14.16 9.66
CA MET A 381 -0.44 15.06 10.39
C MET A 381 -1.89 14.74 10.06
N ALA A 382 -2.76 14.81 11.06
CA ALA A 382 -4.20 14.66 10.89
C ALA A 382 -4.99 15.61 11.78
N VAL A 383 -6.27 15.74 11.48
CA VAL A 383 -7.31 16.32 12.33
C VAL A 383 -8.41 15.32 12.55
N ILE A 384 -9.16 15.47 13.64
CA ILE A 384 -10.40 14.73 13.90
C ILE A 384 -11.57 15.64 13.55
N GLU A 385 -12.48 15.19 12.71
CA GLU A 385 -13.69 15.91 12.30
C GLU A 385 -14.90 14.99 12.48
N HIS A 386 -15.77 15.32 13.44
CA HIS A 386 -16.94 14.49 13.80
C HIS A 386 -16.58 13.03 14.08
N GLY A 387 -15.47 12.81 14.78
CA GLY A 387 -14.94 11.49 15.15
C GLY A 387 -14.30 10.69 14.02
N TYR A 388 -14.04 11.31 12.86
CA TYR A 388 -13.30 10.72 11.73
C TYR A 388 -11.95 11.41 11.56
N TYR A 389 -10.94 10.64 11.20
CA TYR A 389 -9.60 11.16 10.92
C TYR A 389 -9.49 11.61 9.46
N ARG A 390 -9.00 12.82 9.25
CA ARG A 390 -8.61 13.34 7.94
C ARG A 390 -7.11 13.62 7.93
N ILE A 391 -6.40 12.98 7.00
CA ILE A 391 -4.95 13.18 6.82
C ILE A 391 -4.70 14.55 6.20
N MET A 392 -3.86 15.34 6.84
CA MET A 392 -3.42 16.64 6.32
C MET A 392 -2.18 16.51 5.43
N GLY A 393 -1.43 15.43 5.57
CA GLY A 393 -0.23 15.14 4.83
C GLY A 393 0.97 14.87 5.73
N ARG A 394 2.10 14.63 5.09
CA ARG A 394 3.36 14.33 5.75
C ARG A 394 4.01 15.60 6.29
N LEU A 395 4.40 15.60 7.56
CA LEU A 395 4.99 16.76 8.24
C LEU A 395 6.21 17.33 7.50
N SER A 396 7.01 16.44 6.89
CA SER A 396 8.24 16.84 6.20
C SER A 396 8.07 17.33 4.76
N THR A 397 6.90 17.08 4.12
CA THR A 397 6.71 17.33 2.69
C THR A 397 5.41 18.01 2.31
N ASP A 398 4.33 17.77 3.08
CA ASP A 398 2.99 18.23 2.71
C ASP A 398 2.46 19.31 3.64
N ILE A 399 3.12 19.54 4.77
CA ILE A 399 2.76 20.61 5.71
C ILE A 399 3.64 21.83 5.42
N ILE A 400 2.99 22.90 4.94
CA ILE A 400 3.61 24.20 4.64
C ILE A 400 3.48 25.11 5.86
N LYS A 401 4.60 25.63 6.35
CA LYS A 401 4.64 26.51 7.53
C LYS A 401 4.64 27.97 7.10
N SER A 402 3.49 28.54 6.84
CA SER A 402 3.32 29.89 6.29
C SER A 402 2.67 30.83 7.31
N GLY A 403 3.36 31.89 7.71
CA GLY A 403 2.84 32.93 8.59
C GLY A 403 2.32 32.40 9.94
N GLY A 404 2.98 31.38 10.50
CA GLY A 404 2.56 30.73 11.75
C GLY A 404 1.47 29.66 11.59
N TYR A 405 0.91 29.49 10.38
CA TYR A 405 -0.07 28.44 10.09
C TYR A 405 0.62 27.19 9.54
N LYS A 406 0.06 26.01 9.89
CA LYS A 406 0.39 24.74 9.26
C LYS A 406 -0.67 24.44 8.20
N LEU A 407 -0.30 24.55 6.93
CA LEU A 407 -1.20 24.39 5.80
C LEU A 407 -0.99 23.01 5.18
N SER A 408 -2.07 22.33 4.87
CA SER A 408 -2.02 21.07 4.14
C SER A 408 -1.91 21.34 2.64
N ALA A 409 -0.80 20.96 2.02
CA ALA A 409 -0.66 20.96 0.58
C ALA A 409 -1.73 20.10 -0.10
N LEU A 410 -2.06 18.94 0.50
CA LEU A 410 -3.08 18.01 -0.03
C LEU A 410 -4.49 18.63 -0.02
N GLU A 411 -4.85 19.40 1.00
CA GLU A 411 -6.12 20.12 1.05
C GLU A 411 -6.20 21.16 -0.07
N ILE A 412 -5.13 21.93 -0.27
CA ILE A 412 -5.05 22.91 -1.33
C ILE A 412 -5.13 22.22 -2.70
N GLU A 413 -4.37 21.16 -2.93
CA GLU A 413 -4.42 20.35 -4.16
C GLU A 413 -5.82 19.83 -4.44
N SER A 414 -6.49 19.28 -3.44
CA SER A 414 -7.87 18.79 -3.58
C SER A 414 -8.82 19.87 -4.04
N THR A 415 -8.68 21.10 -3.52
CA THR A 415 -9.49 22.23 -3.96
C THR A 415 -9.15 22.64 -5.38
N LEU A 416 -7.86 22.74 -5.73
CA LEU A 416 -7.40 23.18 -7.04
C LEU A 416 -7.75 22.22 -8.18
N LEU A 417 -7.89 20.93 -7.90
CA LEU A 417 -8.35 19.93 -8.87
C LEU A 417 -9.80 20.13 -9.35
N HIS A 418 -10.59 20.97 -8.66
CA HIS A 418 -11.91 21.40 -9.15
C HIS A 418 -11.85 22.54 -10.18
N HIS A 419 -10.66 23.10 -10.44
CA HIS A 419 -10.51 24.15 -11.44
C HIS A 419 -10.71 23.57 -12.85
N PRO A 420 -11.54 24.20 -13.72
CA PRO A 420 -11.90 23.64 -15.04
C PRO A 420 -10.70 23.39 -15.95
N HIS A 421 -9.63 24.16 -15.80
CA HIS A 421 -8.44 24.08 -16.65
C HIS A 421 -7.33 23.18 -16.08
N ILE A 422 -7.41 22.71 -14.83
CA ILE A 422 -6.36 21.91 -14.19
C ILE A 422 -6.68 20.41 -14.34
N SER A 423 -5.71 19.64 -14.83
CA SER A 423 -5.79 18.17 -14.87
C SER A 423 -5.05 17.51 -13.72
N GLU A 424 -3.85 18.01 -13.38
CA GLU A 424 -3.06 17.57 -12.21
C GLU A 424 -2.42 18.81 -11.57
N CYS A 425 -2.16 18.71 -10.26
CA CYS A 425 -1.40 19.75 -9.55
C CYS A 425 -0.56 19.17 -8.43
N ALA A 426 0.47 19.92 -8.05
CA ALA A 426 1.29 19.64 -6.86
C ALA A 426 1.60 20.95 -6.14
N VAL A 427 1.23 21.01 -4.87
CA VAL A 427 1.43 22.18 -4.00
C VAL A 427 2.63 21.94 -3.08
N VAL A 428 3.48 22.93 -2.95
CA VAL A 428 4.68 22.89 -2.12
C VAL A 428 4.90 24.21 -1.36
N GLY A 429 5.60 24.13 -0.23
CA GLY A 429 6.19 25.30 0.40
C GLY A 429 7.51 25.67 -0.27
N ILE A 430 7.73 26.94 -0.53
CA ILE A 430 9.02 27.48 -0.93
C ILE A 430 9.45 28.55 0.06
N GLU A 431 10.75 28.70 0.32
CA GLU A 431 11.29 29.69 1.25
C GLU A 431 10.83 31.11 0.88
N ASP A 432 10.32 31.82 1.87
CA ASP A 432 9.83 33.19 1.79
C ASP A 432 10.26 33.99 3.03
N GLU A 433 10.92 35.14 2.81
CA GLU A 433 11.48 35.95 3.90
C GLU A 433 10.42 36.49 4.87
N THR A 434 9.18 36.71 4.40
CA THR A 434 8.12 37.31 5.22
C THR A 434 7.28 36.23 5.93
N TRP A 435 7.06 35.08 5.29
CA TRP A 435 6.11 34.08 5.74
C TRP A 435 6.76 32.80 6.25
N GLY A 436 8.10 32.68 6.16
CA GLY A 436 8.85 31.45 6.36
C GLY A 436 8.75 30.57 5.13
N GLU A 437 7.52 30.15 4.77
CA GLU A 437 7.24 29.48 3.49
C GLU A 437 6.05 30.15 2.77
N ALA A 438 6.16 30.30 1.45
CA ALA A 438 5.07 30.69 0.58
C ALA A 438 4.46 29.46 -0.10
N VAL A 439 3.16 29.44 -0.25
CA VAL A 439 2.45 28.39 -1.02
C VAL A 439 2.74 28.56 -2.50
N ALA A 440 3.26 27.52 -3.14
CA ALA A 440 3.54 27.45 -4.57
C ALA A 440 2.86 26.24 -5.18
N VAL A 441 2.41 26.35 -6.44
CA VAL A 441 1.72 25.26 -7.16
C VAL A 441 2.28 25.05 -8.55
N ALA A 442 2.63 23.80 -8.88
CA ALA A 442 2.86 23.34 -10.23
C ALA A 442 1.59 22.66 -10.76
N VAL A 443 1.17 23.02 -11.97
CA VAL A 443 -0.07 22.51 -12.60
C VAL A 443 0.20 21.91 -13.96
N ILE A 444 -0.52 20.84 -14.29
CA ILE A 444 -0.72 20.36 -15.65
C ILE A 444 -2.09 20.85 -16.10
N LEU A 445 -2.14 21.56 -17.20
CA LEU A 445 -3.39 22.06 -17.74
C LEU A 445 -4.07 21.00 -18.63
N ARG A 446 -5.39 21.10 -18.74
CA ARG A 446 -6.14 20.33 -19.73
C ARG A 446 -5.79 20.85 -21.13
N GLU A 447 -5.87 19.95 -22.11
CA GLU A 447 -5.54 20.26 -23.51
C GLU A 447 -6.35 21.50 -24.03
N GLY A 448 -5.66 22.41 -24.71
CA GLY A 448 -6.27 23.62 -25.28
C GLY A 448 -6.60 24.71 -24.27
N THR A 449 -6.22 24.58 -22.99
CA THR A 449 -6.49 25.61 -21.97
C THR A 449 -5.24 26.40 -21.59
N THR A 450 -5.44 27.62 -21.09
CA THR A 450 -4.39 28.46 -20.49
C THR A 450 -4.87 28.94 -19.13
N LEU A 451 -3.93 29.30 -18.24
CA LEU A 451 -4.25 29.78 -16.90
C LEU A 451 -3.25 30.87 -16.51
N ARG A 452 -3.74 32.07 -16.22
CA ARG A 452 -2.92 33.15 -15.66
C ARG A 452 -2.98 33.17 -14.16
N LEU A 453 -1.93 33.66 -13.52
CA LEU A 453 -1.82 33.70 -12.05
C LEU A 453 -2.94 34.52 -11.41
N GLU A 454 -3.34 35.66 -12.02
CA GLU A 454 -4.39 36.53 -11.51
C GLU A 454 -5.76 35.84 -11.54
N GLU A 455 -6.12 35.22 -12.66
CA GLU A 455 -7.36 34.46 -12.87
C GLU A 455 -7.42 33.28 -11.89
N PHE A 456 -6.30 32.56 -11.76
CA PHE A 456 -6.15 31.45 -10.83
C PHE A 456 -6.36 31.90 -9.37
N ARG A 457 -5.76 33.02 -8.97
CA ARG A 457 -5.91 33.56 -7.62
C ARG A 457 -7.33 34.05 -7.34
N GLU A 458 -7.98 34.67 -8.30
CA GLU A 458 -9.37 35.12 -8.19
C GLU A 458 -10.31 33.92 -8.00
N TRP A 459 -10.14 32.88 -8.83
CA TRP A 459 -10.90 31.65 -8.68
C TRP A 459 -10.67 30.98 -7.31
N SER A 460 -9.41 31.00 -6.83
CA SER A 460 -9.01 30.41 -5.55
C SER A 460 -9.57 31.17 -4.34
N ARG A 461 -9.70 32.51 -4.42
CA ARG A 461 -10.26 33.35 -3.32
C ARG A 461 -11.68 32.97 -2.93
N ALA A 462 -12.46 32.47 -3.83
CA ALA A 462 -13.83 32.02 -3.56
C ALA A 462 -13.89 30.67 -2.84
N ARG A 463 -12.74 29.95 -2.70
CA ARG A 463 -12.70 28.54 -2.27
C ARG A 463 -11.66 28.23 -1.19
N LEU A 464 -10.64 29.07 -1.09
CA LEU A 464 -9.53 28.91 -0.13
C LEU A 464 -9.40 30.17 0.74
N SER A 465 -9.04 29.96 1.99
CA SER A 465 -8.65 31.07 2.88
C SER A 465 -7.44 31.79 2.30
N VAL A 466 -7.32 33.09 2.53
CA VAL A 466 -6.30 33.95 1.91
C VAL A 466 -4.87 33.42 2.08
N TYR A 467 -4.55 32.85 3.23
CA TYR A 467 -3.25 32.28 3.53
C TYR A 467 -2.95 30.93 2.85
N LYS A 468 -3.98 30.25 2.29
CA LYS A 468 -3.86 29.00 1.51
C LYS A 468 -3.73 29.25 0.00
N ILE A 469 -3.98 30.47 -0.47
CA ILE A 469 -3.94 30.79 -1.89
C ILE A 469 -2.49 30.77 -2.38
N PRO A 470 -2.16 29.96 -3.40
CA PRO A 470 -0.80 29.93 -3.94
C PRO A 470 -0.33 31.30 -4.44
N LYS A 471 0.87 31.68 -4.00
CA LYS A 471 1.53 32.91 -4.44
C LYS A 471 2.30 32.73 -5.73
N HIS A 472 2.69 31.49 -6.03
CA HIS A 472 3.47 31.14 -7.21
C HIS A 472 2.76 30.02 -7.97
N LEU A 473 2.70 30.15 -9.27
CA LEU A 473 2.10 29.19 -10.21
C LEU A 473 3.10 28.92 -11.34
N VAL A 474 3.35 27.64 -11.62
CA VAL A 474 4.10 27.19 -12.78
C VAL A 474 3.29 26.14 -13.54
N THR A 475 3.25 26.26 -14.87
CA THR A 475 2.66 25.25 -15.74
C THR A 475 3.75 24.32 -16.24
N VAL A 476 3.52 23.01 -16.15
CA VAL A 476 4.46 21.96 -16.57
C VAL A 476 3.78 20.94 -17.46
N ALA A 477 4.55 20.29 -18.34
CA ALA A 477 4.04 19.21 -19.18
C ALA A 477 3.82 17.91 -18.40
N ALA A 478 4.61 17.69 -17.34
CA ALA A 478 4.50 16.54 -16.43
C ALA A 478 4.99 16.90 -15.03
N LEU A 479 4.37 16.35 -14.00
CA LEU A 479 4.86 16.45 -12.63
C LEU A 479 5.95 15.39 -12.38
N PRO A 480 7.03 15.72 -11.66
CA PRO A 480 8.04 14.75 -11.25
C PRO A 480 7.39 13.64 -10.41
N LYS A 481 7.55 12.39 -10.83
CA LYS A 481 6.99 11.22 -10.15
C LYS A 481 8.06 10.15 -9.96
N ASN A 482 8.05 9.46 -8.84
CA ASN A 482 8.89 8.28 -8.61
C ASN A 482 8.38 7.05 -9.37
N ALA A 483 9.10 5.92 -9.28
CA ALA A 483 8.75 4.65 -9.94
C ALA A 483 7.34 4.12 -9.56
N MET A 484 6.80 4.54 -8.41
CA MET A 484 5.44 4.19 -7.96
C MET A 484 4.36 5.18 -8.43
N GLY A 485 4.70 6.18 -9.26
CA GLY A 485 3.78 7.21 -9.72
C GLY A 485 3.45 8.30 -8.69
N LYS A 486 4.13 8.32 -7.53
CA LYS A 486 3.97 9.38 -6.52
C LYS A 486 4.76 10.63 -6.91
N VAL A 487 4.14 11.81 -6.76
CA VAL A 487 4.79 13.10 -6.98
C VAL A 487 5.96 13.30 -6.00
N VAL A 488 7.11 13.70 -6.52
CA VAL A 488 8.34 14.00 -5.75
C VAL A 488 8.35 15.50 -5.41
N LYS A 489 7.75 15.87 -4.28
CA LYS A 489 7.57 17.27 -3.84
C LYS A 489 8.87 18.08 -3.83
N LYS A 490 10.00 17.47 -3.48
CA LYS A 490 11.32 18.11 -3.48
C LYS A 490 11.74 18.57 -4.89
N GLU A 491 11.44 17.77 -5.90
CA GLU A 491 11.70 18.14 -7.29
C GLU A 491 10.73 19.21 -7.78
N VAL A 492 9.47 19.17 -7.36
CA VAL A 492 8.48 20.22 -7.61
C VAL A 492 8.96 21.57 -7.05
N SER A 493 9.45 21.58 -5.79
CA SER A 493 10.00 22.82 -5.17
C SER A 493 11.17 23.39 -5.98
N SER A 494 11.97 22.53 -6.63
CA SER A 494 13.10 22.96 -7.46
C SER A 494 12.68 23.72 -8.72
N LEU A 495 11.46 23.52 -9.21
CA LEU A 495 10.92 24.24 -10.38
C LEU A 495 10.77 25.76 -10.12
N PHE A 496 10.60 26.14 -8.85
CA PHE A 496 10.45 27.55 -8.45
C PHE A 496 11.78 28.24 -8.11
N LYS A 497 12.88 27.47 -7.98
CA LYS A 497 14.22 28.04 -7.72
C LYS A 497 14.90 28.59 -8.98
N GLN A 498 14.45 28.17 -10.16
CA GLN A 498 15.02 28.60 -11.46
C GLN A 498 14.42 29.89 -11.99
N SER A 499 13.45 30.48 -11.29
CA SER A 499 12.73 31.69 -11.75
C SER A 499 13.12 32.97 -10.96
N LYS A 500 14.26 32.95 -10.27
CA LYS A 500 14.85 34.15 -9.63
C LYS A 500 15.97 34.73 -10.45
#